data_f247d9778f1db72308204e2767bbbd95
#
_entry.id   f247d9778f1db72308204e2767bbbd95
#
_cell.length_a   1.000
_cell.length_b   1.000
_cell.length_c   1.000
_cell.angle_alpha   90.00
_cell.angle_beta   90.00
_cell.angle_gamma   90.00
#
_symmetry.space_group_name_H-M   'P 1'
#
loop_
_entity.id
_entity.type
_entity.pdbx_description
1 polymer ?
#
loop_
_entity_poly.entity_id
_entity_poly.type
_entity_poly.pdbx_seq_one_letter_code
_entity_poly.pdbx_strand_id
1 'polypeptide(L)'
;MITPDAMRFGAFLAPFQPDDEHPTLQIRRDLELVDHLDRLDFDEAWIGEHHSGAYEIIASPELFIAAAAERTRRIRLGTGVVSLPYHNPLTLADRIMQLDHQTL
;
A
#
# COMPACT_ATOMS: atom_id res chain seq x y z
N MET A 1 8.58 -26.99 -10.65
CA MET A 1 9.00 -26.96 -9.22
C MET A 1 9.41 -25.53 -8.87
N ILE A 2 8.80 -24.93 -7.87
CA ILE A 2 9.22 -23.60 -7.39
C ILE A 2 10.42 -23.83 -6.48
N THR A 3 11.57 -23.26 -6.83
CA THR A 3 12.76 -23.29 -5.97
C THR A 3 12.67 -22.20 -4.90
N PRO A 4 13.29 -22.35 -3.73
CA PRO A 4 13.33 -21.29 -2.70
C PRO A 4 13.81 -19.94 -3.25
N ASP A 5 14.76 -19.95 -4.19
CA ASP A 5 15.32 -18.74 -4.80
C ASP A 5 14.33 -18.02 -5.76
N ALA A 6 13.25 -18.72 -6.16
CA ALA A 6 12.18 -18.15 -6.98
C ALA A 6 10.95 -17.71 -6.17
N MET A 7 10.96 -17.94 -4.84
CA MET A 7 9.85 -17.58 -3.96
C MET A 7 9.95 -16.10 -3.59
N ARG A 8 8.83 -15.39 -3.73
CA ARG A 8 8.70 -14.00 -3.31
C ARG A 8 7.84 -13.91 -2.05
N PHE A 9 8.18 -12.97 -1.19
CA PHE A 9 7.46 -12.72 0.05
C PHE A 9 6.89 -11.32 0.02
N GLY A 10 5.59 -11.21 0.28
CA GLY A 10 4.89 -9.95 0.36
C GLY A 10 4.06 -9.84 1.63
N ALA A 11 3.75 -8.62 2.01
CA ALA A 11 2.81 -8.33 3.07
C ALA A 11 1.56 -7.66 2.48
N PHE A 12 0.40 -8.00 3.03
CA PHE A 12 -0.86 -7.36 2.70
C PHE A 12 -1.27 -6.43 3.85
N LEU A 13 -1.38 -5.14 3.53
CA LEU A 13 -1.83 -4.13 4.47
C LEU A 13 -3.33 -3.87 4.25
N ALA A 14 -4.14 -4.59 5.00
CA ALA A 14 -5.51 -4.24 5.33
C ALA A 14 -5.55 -4.10 6.86
N PRO A 15 -4.90 -3.07 7.42
CA PRO A 15 -4.65 -3.04 8.84
C PRO A 15 -5.95 -2.80 9.59
N PHE A 16 -6.25 -3.71 10.49
CA PHE A 16 -7.34 -3.56 11.44
C PHE A 16 -6.85 -2.65 12.56
N GLN A 17 -7.25 -1.39 12.52
CA GLN A 17 -6.82 -0.37 13.46
C GLN A 17 -7.76 -0.25 14.66
N PRO A 18 -7.25 -0.04 15.88
CA PRO A 18 -8.09 0.31 17.03
C PRO A 18 -8.83 1.62 16.77
N ASP A 19 -10.12 1.67 17.10
CA ASP A 19 -10.97 2.83 16.87
C ASP A 19 -10.76 3.97 17.90
N ASP A 20 -10.04 3.68 18.98
CA ASP A 20 -9.67 4.64 20.03
C ASP A 20 -8.33 5.35 19.77
N GLU A 21 -7.62 4.98 18.71
CA GLU A 21 -6.35 5.61 18.36
C GLU A 21 -6.51 6.66 17.26
N HIS A 22 -5.73 7.74 17.36
CA HIS A 22 -5.79 8.81 16.37
C HIS A 22 -5.32 8.34 14.99
N PRO A 23 -6.09 8.54 13.91
CA PRO A 23 -5.78 8.05 12.56
C PRO A 23 -4.39 8.45 12.03
N THR A 24 -3.91 9.64 12.39
CA THR A 24 -2.56 10.07 11.99
C THR A 24 -1.47 9.14 12.50
N LEU A 25 -1.60 8.64 13.73
CA LEU A 25 -0.63 7.72 14.32
C LEU A 25 -0.70 6.35 13.64
N GLN A 26 -1.89 5.90 13.32
CA GLN A 26 -2.14 4.64 12.62
C GLN A 26 -1.48 4.65 11.23
N ILE A 27 -1.74 5.69 10.42
CA ILE A 27 -1.14 5.82 9.08
C ILE A 27 0.39 5.95 9.16
N ARG A 28 0.92 6.69 10.12
CA ARG A 28 2.38 6.78 10.32
C ARG A 28 3.00 5.43 10.62
N ARG A 29 2.39 4.66 11.50
CA ARG A 29 2.82 3.30 11.84
C ARG A 29 2.78 2.38 10.62
N ASP A 30 1.74 2.47 9.80
CA ASP A 30 1.63 1.68 8.59
C ASP A 30 2.74 2.05 7.57
N LEU A 31 3.07 3.33 7.43
CA LEU A 31 4.21 3.78 6.62
C LEU A 31 5.55 3.28 7.17
N GLU A 32 5.73 3.30 8.49
CA GLU A 32 6.92 2.75 9.16
C GLU A 32 7.02 1.24 8.97
N LEU A 33 5.89 0.54 8.96
CA LEU A 33 5.87 -0.89 8.68
C LEU A 33 6.36 -1.18 7.26
N VAL A 34 5.91 -0.44 6.24
CA VAL A 34 6.37 -0.63 4.86
C VAL A 34 7.87 -0.34 4.72
N ASP A 35 8.35 0.71 5.34
CA ASP A 35 9.78 1.03 5.40
C ASP A 35 10.58 -0.11 6.08
N HIS A 36 10.05 -0.69 7.15
CA HIS A 36 10.66 -1.83 7.83
C HIS A 36 10.68 -3.10 6.94
N LEU A 37 9.60 -3.37 6.23
CA LEU A 37 9.54 -4.49 5.28
C LEU A 37 10.57 -4.34 4.17
N ASP A 38 10.76 -3.12 3.64
CA ASP A 38 11.81 -2.84 2.65
C ASP A 38 13.20 -3.14 3.21
N ARG A 39 13.49 -2.74 4.44
CA ARG A 39 14.77 -3.05 5.12
C ARG A 39 14.99 -4.52 5.40
N LEU A 40 13.91 -5.29 5.54
CA LEU A 40 13.96 -6.74 5.76
C LEU A 40 13.99 -7.55 4.45
N ASP A 41 14.12 -6.87 3.30
CA ASP A 41 14.16 -7.49 1.98
C ASP A 41 12.87 -8.23 1.56
N PHE A 42 11.71 -7.77 2.03
CA PHE A 42 10.44 -8.22 1.47
C PHE A 42 10.30 -7.73 0.03
N ASP A 43 9.73 -8.57 -0.83
CA ASP A 43 9.59 -8.27 -2.26
C ASP A 43 8.45 -7.30 -2.54
N GLU A 44 7.35 -7.41 -1.79
CA GLU A 44 6.10 -6.72 -2.11
C GLU A 44 5.33 -6.28 -0.86
N ALA A 45 4.65 -5.14 -0.97
CA ALA A 45 3.61 -4.72 -0.03
C ALA A 45 2.35 -4.32 -0.80
N TRP A 46 1.21 -4.86 -0.40
CA TRP A 46 -0.08 -4.67 -1.03
C TRP A 46 -0.99 -3.88 -0.12
N ILE A 47 -1.52 -2.77 -0.59
CA ILE A 47 -2.32 -1.82 0.19
C ILE A 47 -3.77 -1.88 -0.23
N GLY A 48 -4.67 -2.14 0.73
CA GLY A 48 -6.10 -2.20 0.50
C GLY A 48 -6.78 -0.84 0.43
N GLU A 49 -7.98 -0.80 -0.16
CA GLU A 49 -8.86 0.37 -0.22
C GLU A 49 -10.13 0.10 0.60
N HIS A 50 -10.39 0.95 1.59
CA HIS A 50 -11.56 0.82 2.44
C HIS A 50 -12.22 2.19 2.65
N HIS A 51 -13.55 2.22 2.63
CA HIS A 51 -14.35 3.43 2.78
C HIS A 51 -15.32 3.29 3.94
N SER A 52 -15.38 4.33 4.77
CA SER A 52 -16.33 4.43 5.88
C SER A 52 -16.26 3.25 6.87
N GLY A 53 -15.14 2.56 6.92
CA GLY A 53 -14.86 1.51 7.89
C GLY A 53 -14.01 2.07 9.02
N ALA A 54 -14.54 2.09 10.24
CA ALA A 54 -13.87 2.67 11.40
C ALA A 54 -12.48 2.05 11.69
N TYR A 55 -12.26 0.83 11.23
CA TYR A 55 -11.06 0.03 11.53
C TYR A 55 -10.02 0.05 10.41
N GLU A 56 -10.42 0.41 9.21
CA GLU A 56 -9.57 0.40 8.02
C GLU A 56 -9.65 1.77 7.36
N ILE A 57 -8.62 2.57 7.55
CA ILE A 57 -8.65 4.01 7.30
C ILE A 57 -7.94 4.43 6.01
N ILE A 58 -7.36 3.49 5.26
CA ILE A 58 -6.73 3.79 3.97
C ILE A 58 -7.81 3.80 2.89
N ALA A 59 -8.30 5.00 2.58
CA ALA A 59 -9.32 5.18 1.55
C ALA A 59 -8.75 5.32 0.13
N SER A 60 -7.46 5.61 0.02
CA SER A 60 -6.77 5.84 -1.26
C SER A 60 -5.39 5.17 -1.20
N PRO A 61 -5.30 3.91 -1.64
CA PRO A 61 -4.03 3.19 -1.61
C PRO A 61 -2.95 3.88 -2.44
N GLU A 62 -3.30 4.54 -3.55
CA GLU A 62 -2.34 5.28 -4.36
C GLU A 62 -1.70 6.47 -3.64
N LEU A 63 -2.41 7.16 -2.77
CA LEU A 63 -1.84 8.22 -1.93
C LEU A 63 -0.88 7.66 -0.88
N PHE A 64 -1.27 6.54 -0.27
CA PHE A 64 -0.41 5.85 0.69
C PHE A 64 0.87 5.34 0.02
N ILE A 65 0.74 4.73 -1.17
CA ILE A 65 1.88 4.22 -1.95
C ILE A 65 2.82 5.37 -2.34
N ALA A 66 2.30 6.52 -2.76
CA ALA A 66 3.14 7.68 -3.09
C ALA A 66 4.01 8.12 -1.91
N ALA A 67 3.44 8.14 -0.70
CA ALA A 67 4.18 8.48 0.51
C ALA A 67 5.18 7.38 0.91
N ALA A 68 4.79 6.12 0.78
CA ALA A 68 5.66 4.98 1.09
C ALA A 68 6.85 4.87 0.13
N ALA A 69 6.65 5.17 -1.15
CA ALA A 69 7.69 5.12 -2.19
C ALA A 69 8.84 6.08 -1.91
N GLU A 70 8.58 7.25 -1.32
CA GLU A 70 9.62 8.21 -0.94
C GLU A 70 10.50 7.72 0.23
N ARG A 71 10.06 6.69 0.95
CA ARG A 71 10.73 6.14 2.13
C ARG A 71 11.40 4.80 1.86
N THR A 72 11.07 4.16 0.76
CA THR A 72 11.52 2.81 0.40
C THR A 72 12.43 2.84 -0.82
N ARG A 73 13.15 1.75 -1.09
CA ARG A 73 14.13 1.68 -2.18
C ARG A 73 13.91 0.52 -3.13
N ARG A 74 13.41 -0.61 -2.66
CA ARG A 74 13.37 -1.86 -3.44
C ARG A 74 12.04 -2.58 -3.41
N ILE A 75 11.31 -2.49 -2.29
CA ILE A 75 10.03 -3.16 -2.14
C ILE A 75 9.04 -2.66 -3.21
N ARG A 76 8.39 -3.59 -3.87
CA ARG A 76 7.35 -3.26 -4.85
C ARG A 76 6.06 -2.97 -4.11
N LEU A 77 5.42 -1.86 -4.47
CA LEU A 77 4.19 -1.40 -3.85
C LEU A 77 3.03 -1.60 -4.81
N GLY A 78 1.95 -2.19 -4.33
CA GLY A 78 0.78 -2.48 -5.16
C GLY A 78 -0.52 -2.21 -4.44
N THR A 79 -1.58 -2.00 -5.21
CA THR A 79 -2.92 -1.90 -4.68
C THR A 79 -3.55 -3.28 -4.53
N GLY A 80 -4.05 -3.56 -3.38
CA GLY A 80 -4.69 -4.83 -3.10
C GLY A 80 -6.01 -4.68 -2.35
N VAL A 81 -7.01 -4.10 -2.97
CA VAL A 81 -7.11 -3.70 -4.37
C VAL A 81 -7.50 -2.24 -4.54
N VAL A 82 -7.60 -1.76 -5.79
CA VAL A 82 -8.42 -0.58 -6.10
C VAL A 82 -9.86 -1.07 -6.31
N SER A 83 -10.79 -0.50 -5.56
CA SER A 83 -12.22 -0.84 -5.66
C SER A 83 -12.84 -0.15 -6.89
N LEU A 84 -12.71 -0.78 -8.05
CA LEU A 84 -13.10 -0.20 -9.35
C LEU A 84 -14.50 0.41 -9.39
N PRO A 85 -15.55 -0.15 -8.74
CA PRO A 85 -16.88 0.44 -8.76
C PRO A 85 -16.97 1.87 -8.20
N TYR A 86 -16.01 2.30 -7.41
CA TYR A 86 -15.98 3.65 -6.81
C TYR A 86 -15.29 4.69 -7.67
N HIS A 87 -14.70 4.29 -8.80
CA HIS A 87 -13.81 5.16 -9.56
C HIS A 87 -14.28 5.34 -11.01
N ASN A 88 -14.05 6.54 -11.56
CA ASN A 88 -14.07 6.72 -12.99
C ASN A 88 -12.82 6.03 -13.59
N PRO A 89 -12.97 5.11 -14.55
CA PRO A 89 -11.84 4.32 -15.04
C PRO A 89 -10.74 5.15 -15.71
N LEU A 90 -11.10 6.23 -16.40
CA LEU A 90 -10.12 7.09 -17.05
C LEU A 90 -9.25 7.83 -16.02
N THR A 91 -9.90 8.48 -15.04
CA THR A 91 -9.16 9.22 -14.01
C THR A 91 -8.37 8.31 -13.11
N LEU A 92 -8.83 7.08 -12.85
CA LEU A 92 -8.06 6.10 -12.12
C LEU A 92 -6.82 5.68 -12.90
N ALA A 93 -6.97 5.36 -14.19
CA ALA A 93 -5.84 5.00 -15.05
C ALA A 93 -4.79 6.13 -15.08
N ASP A 94 -5.21 7.38 -15.22
CA ASP A 94 -4.32 8.53 -15.20
C ASP A 94 -3.53 8.63 -13.88
N ARG A 95 -4.20 8.43 -12.73
CA ARG A 95 -3.53 8.47 -11.42
C ARG A 95 -2.52 7.34 -11.24
N ILE A 96 -2.86 6.14 -11.68
CA ILE A 96 -1.95 4.99 -11.57
C ILE A 96 -0.74 5.17 -12.49
N MET A 97 -0.95 5.65 -13.71
CA MET A 97 0.14 5.97 -14.63
C MET A 97 1.07 7.05 -14.07
N GLN A 98 0.49 8.10 -13.48
CA GLN A 98 1.28 9.13 -12.82
C GLN A 98 2.09 8.55 -11.66
N LEU A 99 1.47 7.72 -10.82
CA LEU A 99 2.13 7.09 -9.68
C LEU A 99 3.30 6.23 -10.14
N ASP A 100 3.13 5.43 -11.17
CA ASP A 100 4.18 4.57 -11.73
C ASP A 100 5.39 5.41 -12.17
N HIS A 101 5.17 6.48 -12.93
CA HIS A 101 6.25 7.37 -13.36
C HIS A 101 6.89 8.14 -12.20
N GLN A 102 6.12 8.47 -11.18
CA GLN A 102 6.60 9.25 -10.03
C GLN A 102 7.48 8.42 -9.09
N THR A 103 7.26 7.11 -9.06
CA THR A 103 7.90 6.19 -8.09
C THR A 103 9.01 5.33 -8.68
N LEU A 104 9.24 5.41 -9.98
CA LEU A 104 10.33 4.70 -10.66
C LEU A 104 11.72 5.29 -10.35
#